data_f256b7daad6f879ae6d8eff719064465
#
_entry.id   f256b7daad6f879ae6d8eff719064465
#
_cell.length_a   1.000
_cell.length_b   1.000
_cell.length_c   1.000
_cell.angle_alpha   90.00
_cell.angle_beta   90.00
_cell.angle_gamma   90.00
#
_symmetry.space_group_name_H-M   'P 1'
#
loop_
_entity.id
_entity.type
_entity.pdbx_description
1 polymer ?
#
loop_
_entity_poly.entity_id
_entity_poly.type
_entity_poly.pdbx_seq_one_letter_code
_entity_poly.pdbx_strand_id
1 'polypeptide(L)'
;MFKLFSTVRFFFGLLVVLNLMLLSPSPYKTMTASSFFDPTFADKADDYGSSSSLNNAIESPDPSTGIANPESLSVQDYDSLKNCSADTSKQPTSIEYLTYFNCGHVKTDSLPGGDKQVTREFTLVVKEDQSIPISNHGLTFENAWTFNGTIPGPTMRVTEGDIVKINVINSEDSSHPHSLHLHSIHPSSMDGMEGPGGQIMPGQNYTYTFVAQPHGVYPYHCHMTPVDQHINKGLYGMFIIDPKTPRPHKVEMAMMMNGYDLDYEKEGVGPNRIPTPEEVKEDYMPQTIEHTNEVYTVNGKAFDYVDHPIQLQTGVDYRIYLVNVLEFDPVNSFHMHGNMFNYYPSGTSEDESYLNDIVTLGQGDRGIMEFKFGFDGRYMFHSHVNEFSELGWMGVFDVKKGG
;
A
#
# COMPACT_ATOMS: atom_id res chain seq x y z
N MET A 1 1.21 -50.68 50.59
CA MET A 1 1.55 -50.47 52.03
C MET A 1 2.31 -49.14 52.10
N PHE A 2 1.69 -48.15 52.74
CA PHE A 2 2.23 -46.94 53.38
C PHE A 2 3.33 -46.07 52.70
N LYS A 3 2.91 -44.80 52.29
CA LYS A 3 3.16 -43.50 52.98
C LYS A 3 4.60 -43.01 52.83
N LEU A 4 4.97 -41.78 52.57
CA LEU A 4 4.52 -40.52 53.16
C LEU A 4 5.00 -39.32 52.34
N PHE A 5 4.27 -38.22 52.42
CA PHE A 5 4.51 -36.83 52.11
C PHE A 5 5.86 -36.25 52.51
N SER A 6 6.39 -35.29 51.74
CA SER A 6 7.08 -34.15 52.32
C SER A 6 7.06 -32.93 51.39
N THR A 7 6.53 -31.89 51.89
CA THR A 7 6.47 -30.48 51.52
C THR A 7 7.85 -29.84 51.39
N VAL A 8 8.11 -29.05 50.36
CA VAL A 8 9.21 -28.07 50.37
C VAL A 8 8.77 -26.70 49.86
N ARG A 9 9.19 -25.74 50.62
CA ARG A 9 8.86 -24.32 50.65
C ARG A 9 9.50 -23.55 49.49
N PHE A 10 8.76 -22.54 49.04
CA PHE A 10 9.22 -21.38 48.29
C PHE A 10 10.36 -20.63 48.97
N PHE A 11 11.40 -20.28 48.23
CA PHE A 11 12.28 -19.15 48.57
C PHE A 11 12.41 -18.25 47.34
N PHE A 12 11.91 -17.04 47.49
CA PHE A 12 12.19 -15.91 46.61
C PHE A 12 13.65 -15.48 46.78
N GLY A 13 14.40 -15.40 45.69
CA GLY A 13 15.70 -14.76 45.64
C GLY A 13 15.75 -13.81 44.49
N LEU A 14 15.46 -12.55 44.72
CA LEU A 14 15.62 -11.44 43.79
C LEU A 14 17.13 -11.15 43.67
N LEU A 15 17.74 -11.52 42.56
CA LEU A 15 19.11 -11.11 42.22
C LEU A 15 19.04 -10.10 41.08
N VAL A 16 19.14 -8.80 41.40
CA VAL A 16 19.35 -7.72 40.46
C VAL A 16 20.80 -7.80 40.01
N VAL A 17 21.04 -8.27 38.79
CA VAL A 17 22.35 -8.15 38.12
C VAL A 17 22.29 -6.91 37.22
N LEU A 18 22.94 -5.85 37.68
CA LEU A 18 23.18 -4.64 36.93
C LEU A 18 24.33 -4.92 35.96
N ASN A 19 24.01 -5.23 34.69
CA ASN A 19 25.03 -5.30 33.62
C ASN A 19 25.13 -3.93 32.96
N LEU A 20 26.22 -3.22 33.26
CA LEU A 20 26.67 -2.08 32.46
C LEU A 20 27.20 -2.63 31.12
N MET A 21 26.39 -2.59 30.08
CA MET A 21 26.92 -2.69 28.72
C MET A 21 27.41 -1.31 28.28
N LEU A 22 28.69 -1.25 28.01
CA LEU A 22 29.35 -0.11 27.37
C LEU A 22 28.83 -0.05 25.92
N LEU A 23 27.93 0.85 25.65
CA LEU A 23 27.47 1.18 24.28
C LEU A 23 28.59 1.88 23.53
N SER A 24 29.12 1.26 22.49
CA SER A 24 29.89 1.95 21.48
C SER A 24 28.96 2.90 20.70
N PRO A 25 29.36 4.15 20.42
CA PRO A 25 28.49 5.07 19.69
C PRO A 25 28.33 4.58 18.25
N SER A 26 27.12 4.27 17.85
CA SER A 26 26.73 4.10 16.47
C SER A 26 26.97 5.42 15.70
N PRO A 27 27.48 5.39 14.48
CA PRO A 27 27.70 6.59 13.68
C PRO A 27 26.42 7.26 13.14
N TYR A 28 25.28 6.67 13.36
CA TYR A 28 24.02 7.26 12.94
C TYR A 28 23.50 8.23 13.99
N LYS A 29 23.42 9.52 13.61
CA LYS A 29 22.67 10.51 14.37
C LYS A 29 21.22 10.05 14.44
N THR A 30 20.77 9.66 15.62
CA THR A 30 19.34 9.52 15.92
C THR A 30 18.68 10.87 15.63
N MET A 31 17.95 10.99 14.54
CA MET A 31 17.01 12.07 14.33
C MET A 31 15.86 11.84 15.31
N THR A 32 15.86 12.57 16.41
CA THR A 32 14.72 12.53 17.33
C THR A 32 13.56 13.31 16.73
N ALA A 33 12.36 12.79 16.86
CA ALA A 33 11.10 13.41 16.41
C ALA A 33 10.92 14.88 16.82
N SER A 34 11.63 15.32 17.85
CA SER A 34 11.62 16.71 18.34
C SER A 34 12.18 17.75 17.38
N SER A 35 12.87 17.36 16.30
CA SER A 35 13.37 18.30 15.30
C SER A 35 12.39 18.62 14.17
N PHE A 36 11.26 17.91 14.10
CA PHE A 36 10.24 18.07 13.06
C PHE A 36 8.96 18.76 13.54
N PHE A 37 8.77 18.93 14.84
CA PHE A 37 7.66 19.69 15.36
C PHE A 37 8.03 21.16 15.46
N ASP A 38 7.49 21.99 14.58
CA ASP A 38 7.42 23.42 14.77
C ASP A 38 6.50 23.67 15.99
N PRO A 39 7.03 24.19 17.12
CA PRO A 39 6.22 24.43 18.33
C PRO A 39 5.09 25.44 18.10
N THR A 40 5.09 26.18 16.98
CA THR A 40 3.98 27.06 16.60
C THR A 40 2.73 26.31 16.17
N PHE A 41 2.81 24.98 16.00
CA PHE A 41 1.67 24.15 15.62
C PHE A 41 0.73 23.85 16.80
N ALA A 42 1.26 23.76 18.03
CA ALA A 42 0.49 23.48 19.23
C ALA A 42 -0.26 24.75 19.74
N ASP A 43 0.33 25.93 19.62
CA ASP A 43 -0.25 27.18 20.12
C ASP A 43 -1.43 27.73 19.31
N LYS A 44 -1.73 27.16 18.15
CA LYS A 44 -2.88 27.57 17.33
C LYS A 44 -4.15 26.69 17.53
N ALA A 45 -4.03 25.63 18.28
CA ALA A 45 -5.17 24.72 18.54
C ALA A 45 -6.06 25.19 19.71
N ASP A 46 -5.55 26.06 20.60
CA ASP A 46 -6.23 26.46 21.83
C ASP A 46 -7.10 27.73 21.71
N ASP A 47 -7.18 28.36 20.54
CA ASP A 47 -7.91 29.63 20.35
C ASP A 47 -9.31 29.49 19.74
N TYR A 48 -9.94 28.32 19.88
CA TYR A 48 -11.37 28.16 19.56
C TYR A 48 -12.22 28.27 20.81
N GLY A 49 -12.47 29.54 21.16
CA GLY A 49 -13.42 29.93 22.21
C GLY A 49 -14.82 29.36 21.94
N SER A 50 -15.43 28.89 23.01
CA SER A 50 -16.83 28.52 23.10
C SER A 50 -17.76 29.60 22.56
N SER A 51 -18.46 29.34 21.45
CA SER A 51 -19.64 30.09 21.08
C SER A 51 -20.84 29.18 20.94
N SER A 52 -21.74 29.35 21.89
CA SER A 52 -23.11 28.82 21.88
C SER A 52 -23.93 29.48 20.76
N SER A 53 -24.14 28.81 19.65
CA SER A 53 -25.31 28.93 18.79
C SER A 53 -25.16 28.03 17.52
N LEU A 54 -25.43 26.76 17.68
CA LEU A 54 -25.59 25.82 16.56
C LEU A 54 -27.03 25.30 16.54
N ASN A 55 -27.95 26.14 16.10
CA ASN A 55 -29.25 25.72 15.63
C ASN A 55 -29.62 26.57 14.42
N ASN A 56 -29.01 26.29 13.29
CA ASN A 56 -29.56 26.62 11.98
C ASN A 56 -29.35 25.43 11.07
N ALA A 57 -30.48 24.96 10.52
CA ALA A 57 -30.56 23.85 9.60
C ALA A 57 -29.57 24.03 8.44
N ILE A 58 -28.82 22.96 8.14
CA ILE A 58 -28.04 22.87 6.93
C ILE A 58 -29.05 22.77 5.77
N GLU A 59 -29.35 23.88 5.13
CA GLU A 59 -29.93 23.85 3.81
C GLU A 59 -28.87 23.31 2.82
N SER A 60 -29.27 22.29 2.06
CA SER A 60 -28.47 21.80 0.95
C SER A 60 -28.23 22.94 -0.05
N PRO A 61 -26.98 23.16 -0.54
CA PRO A 61 -26.76 24.22 -1.52
C PRO A 61 -27.54 23.97 -2.79
N ASP A 62 -28.15 25.03 -3.29
CA ASP A 62 -28.88 25.10 -4.55
C ASP A 62 -27.98 24.63 -5.72
N PRO A 63 -28.40 23.63 -6.51
CA PRO A 63 -27.62 23.14 -7.63
C PRO A 63 -27.48 24.13 -8.81
N SER A 64 -28.02 25.36 -8.70
CA SER A 64 -28.00 26.37 -9.77
C SER A 64 -26.80 27.35 -9.72
N THR A 65 -25.92 27.29 -8.70
CA THR A 65 -24.72 28.15 -8.66
C THR A 65 -23.58 27.46 -9.40
N GLY A 66 -23.34 27.91 -10.61
CA GLY A 66 -22.38 27.49 -11.65
C GLY A 66 -20.94 27.18 -11.26
N ILE A 67 -20.74 26.15 -10.43
CA ILE A 67 -19.52 25.37 -10.40
C ILE A 67 -19.69 24.39 -11.55
N ALA A 68 -18.76 24.40 -12.50
CA ALA A 68 -18.74 23.41 -13.55
C ALA A 68 -18.89 22.02 -12.93
N ASN A 69 -20.09 21.47 -13.02
CA ASN A 69 -20.36 20.08 -12.68
C ASN A 69 -19.30 19.27 -13.43
N PRO A 70 -18.47 18.46 -12.79
CA PRO A 70 -17.66 17.51 -13.54
C PRO A 70 -18.67 16.72 -14.36
N GLU A 71 -18.62 16.94 -15.71
CA GLU A 71 -19.54 16.34 -16.66
C GLU A 71 -19.65 14.85 -16.32
N SER A 72 -20.87 14.33 -16.29
CA SER A 72 -21.12 12.92 -16.12
C SER A 72 -20.40 12.19 -17.24
N LEU A 73 -19.24 11.59 -16.94
CA LEU A 73 -18.47 10.82 -17.91
C LEU A 73 -19.35 9.67 -18.38
N SER A 74 -19.57 9.58 -19.69
CA SER A 74 -20.24 8.44 -20.30
C SER A 74 -19.37 7.18 -20.13
N VAL A 75 -19.97 5.99 -20.18
CA VAL A 75 -19.24 4.71 -20.12
C VAL A 75 -18.11 4.63 -21.18
N GLN A 76 -18.23 5.36 -22.30
CA GLN A 76 -17.20 5.49 -23.32
C GLN A 76 -16.04 6.41 -22.90
N ASP A 77 -16.27 7.36 -22.00
CA ASP A 77 -15.27 8.29 -21.50
C ASP A 77 -14.45 7.70 -20.34
N TYR A 78 -14.89 6.57 -19.76
CA TYR A 78 -14.18 5.89 -18.68
C TYR A 78 -12.81 5.37 -19.09
N ASP A 79 -12.66 4.98 -20.37
CA ASP A 79 -11.37 4.59 -20.95
C ASP A 79 -10.47 5.80 -21.30
N SER A 80 -11.03 7.02 -21.26
CA SER A 80 -10.37 8.29 -21.55
C SER A 80 -10.14 9.14 -20.29
N LEU A 81 -10.15 8.54 -19.08
CA LEU A 81 -9.81 9.24 -17.86
C LEU A 81 -8.51 10.02 -18.05
N LYS A 82 -8.52 11.32 -17.76
CA LYS A 82 -7.38 12.24 -17.96
C LYS A 82 -6.06 11.77 -17.36
N ASN A 83 -6.13 10.83 -16.42
CA ASN A 83 -5.00 10.26 -15.70
C ASN A 83 -4.71 8.81 -16.09
N CYS A 84 -5.48 8.21 -17.00
CA CYS A 84 -5.26 6.85 -17.48
C CYS A 84 -4.19 6.87 -18.57
N SER A 85 -3.05 6.28 -18.33
CA SER A 85 -1.92 6.22 -19.27
C SER A 85 -1.66 4.79 -19.71
N ALA A 86 -1.37 4.61 -20.99
CA ALA A 86 -0.75 3.39 -21.53
C ALA A 86 0.78 3.49 -21.50
N ASP A 87 1.33 4.65 -21.22
CA ASP A 87 2.78 4.89 -21.19
C ASP A 87 3.35 4.49 -19.83
N THR A 88 3.97 3.33 -19.78
CA THR A 88 4.67 2.80 -18.60
C THR A 88 6.12 3.29 -18.50
N SER A 89 6.59 4.09 -19.44
CA SER A 89 7.98 4.59 -19.45
C SER A 89 8.20 5.75 -18.46
N LYS A 90 7.12 6.45 -18.09
CA LYS A 90 7.20 7.54 -17.12
C LYS A 90 7.15 6.97 -15.70
N GLN A 91 8.17 7.27 -14.91
CA GLN A 91 8.20 6.96 -13.48
C GLN A 91 7.39 8.03 -12.72
N PRO A 92 6.25 7.69 -12.10
CA PRO A 92 5.54 8.65 -11.29
C PRO A 92 6.32 8.94 -10.00
N THR A 93 6.33 10.20 -9.58
CA THR A 93 6.69 10.54 -8.19
C THR A 93 5.62 10.01 -7.25
N SER A 94 5.88 9.93 -5.93
CA SER A 94 4.88 9.49 -4.95
C SER A 94 3.60 10.32 -4.99
N ILE A 95 3.69 11.63 -5.26
CA ILE A 95 2.52 12.50 -5.43
C ILE A 95 1.77 12.18 -6.72
N GLU A 96 2.49 11.96 -7.82
CA GLU A 96 1.87 11.55 -9.08
C GLU A 96 1.23 10.17 -8.97
N TYR A 97 1.79 9.27 -8.13
CA TYR A 97 1.24 7.93 -7.88
C TYR A 97 -0.20 7.96 -7.35
N LEU A 98 -0.55 8.97 -6.56
CA LEU A 98 -1.91 9.13 -6.04
C LEU A 98 -2.98 9.09 -7.13
N THR A 99 -2.70 9.66 -8.29
CA THR A 99 -3.68 9.85 -9.37
C THR A 99 -3.25 9.21 -10.70
N TYR A 100 -2.15 8.46 -10.67
CA TYR A 100 -1.65 7.79 -11.86
C TYR A 100 -2.21 6.37 -11.96
N PHE A 101 -3.06 6.14 -12.95
CA PHE A 101 -3.61 4.82 -13.25
C PHE A 101 -3.17 4.39 -14.64
N ASN A 102 -2.57 3.21 -14.74
CA ASN A 102 -2.20 2.59 -16.01
C ASN A 102 -3.34 1.69 -16.49
N CYS A 103 -4.01 2.05 -17.58
CA CYS A 103 -5.11 1.29 -18.18
C CYS A 103 -4.66 0.32 -19.27
N GLY A 104 -3.36 0.17 -19.48
CA GLY A 104 -2.81 -0.70 -20.50
C GLY A 104 -3.10 -0.25 -21.93
N HIS A 105 -2.60 -1.02 -22.88
CA HIS A 105 -2.97 -0.86 -24.28
C HIS A 105 -4.29 -1.58 -24.55
N VAL A 106 -5.31 -0.82 -24.99
CA VAL A 106 -6.68 -1.33 -25.14
C VAL A 106 -6.90 -1.81 -26.58
N LYS A 107 -7.39 -3.06 -26.71
CA LYS A 107 -7.89 -3.63 -27.97
C LYS A 107 -9.36 -4.02 -27.78
N THR A 108 -10.18 -3.78 -28.77
CA THR A 108 -11.60 -4.14 -28.76
C THR A 108 -11.93 -4.99 -29.96
N ASP A 109 -12.38 -6.21 -29.72
CA ASP A 109 -12.83 -7.15 -30.73
C ASP A 109 -14.36 -7.24 -30.73
N SER A 110 -14.96 -7.32 -31.92
CA SER A 110 -16.40 -7.58 -32.07
C SER A 110 -16.65 -9.07 -32.06
N LEU A 111 -17.52 -9.52 -31.17
CA LEU A 111 -17.94 -10.91 -31.06
C LEU A 111 -19.14 -11.21 -31.98
N PRO A 112 -19.36 -12.50 -32.37
CA PRO A 112 -20.60 -12.92 -32.96
C PRO A 112 -21.79 -12.57 -32.06
N GLY A 113 -22.76 -11.83 -32.56
CA GLY A 113 -23.90 -11.33 -31.75
C GLY A 113 -23.87 -9.83 -31.47
N GLY A 114 -22.74 -9.15 -31.78
CA GLY A 114 -22.61 -7.70 -31.62
C GLY A 114 -21.99 -7.25 -30.30
N ASP A 115 -21.72 -8.19 -29.39
CA ASP A 115 -21.00 -7.90 -28.16
C ASP A 115 -19.54 -7.50 -28.44
N LYS A 116 -18.93 -6.78 -27.50
CA LYS A 116 -17.53 -6.37 -27.59
C LYS A 116 -16.72 -7.06 -26.51
N GLN A 117 -15.54 -7.56 -26.87
CA GLN A 117 -14.55 -8.04 -25.92
C GLN A 117 -13.41 -7.02 -25.86
N VAL A 118 -13.14 -6.52 -24.66
CA VAL A 118 -11.99 -5.64 -24.40
C VAL A 118 -10.82 -6.48 -23.92
N THR A 119 -9.66 -6.23 -24.48
CA THR A 119 -8.37 -6.79 -24.02
C THR A 119 -7.49 -5.62 -23.59
N ARG A 120 -6.90 -5.70 -22.40
CA ARG A 120 -5.92 -4.73 -21.90
C ARG A 120 -4.57 -5.39 -21.73
N GLU A 121 -3.58 -4.81 -22.38
CA GLU A 121 -2.20 -5.33 -22.42
C GLU A 121 -1.28 -4.41 -21.62
N PHE A 122 -0.55 -4.99 -20.67
CA PHE A 122 0.41 -4.31 -19.81
C PHE A 122 1.80 -4.92 -20.01
N THR A 123 2.83 -4.12 -19.74
CA THR A 123 4.21 -4.60 -19.68
C THR A 123 4.82 -4.15 -18.35
N LEU A 124 5.34 -5.11 -17.60
CA LEU A 124 6.11 -4.91 -16.38
C LEU A 124 7.54 -5.37 -16.63
N VAL A 125 8.50 -4.46 -16.52
CA VAL A 125 9.92 -4.78 -16.64
C VAL A 125 10.50 -4.83 -15.23
N VAL A 126 11.02 -5.99 -14.85
CA VAL A 126 11.76 -6.14 -13.60
C VAL A 126 13.17 -5.57 -13.80
N LYS A 127 13.61 -4.75 -12.86
CA LYS A 127 14.96 -4.20 -12.75
C LYS A 127 15.46 -4.39 -11.34
N GLU A 128 16.64 -4.97 -11.21
CA GLU A 128 17.36 -5.11 -9.95
C GLU A 128 18.37 -3.97 -9.74
N ASP A 129 18.98 -3.93 -8.57
CA ASP A 129 20.07 -3.03 -8.18
C ASP A 129 19.77 -1.54 -8.42
N GLN A 130 18.52 -1.15 -8.19
CA GLN A 130 18.11 0.24 -8.31
C GLN A 130 18.36 0.99 -7.00
N SER A 131 18.64 2.30 -7.13
CA SER A 131 18.73 3.23 -6.01
C SER A 131 17.49 4.11 -6.01
N ILE A 132 16.59 3.91 -5.05
CA ILE A 132 15.27 4.56 -5.00
C ILE A 132 15.22 5.57 -3.85
N PRO A 133 14.99 6.87 -4.13
CA PRO A 133 14.77 7.85 -3.08
C PRO A 133 13.47 7.55 -2.31
N ILE A 134 13.58 7.25 -1.02
CA ILE A 134 12.47 6.90 -0.13
C ILE A 134 12.12 8.00 0.89
N SER A 135 12.77 9.15 0.79
CA SER A 135 12.38 10.37 1.49
C SER A 135 12.80 11.62 0.71
N ASN A 136 12.20 12.77 1.03
CA ASN A 136 12.61 14.07 0.48
C ASN A 136 13.87 14.63 1.19
N HIS A 137 14.36 13.94 2.22
CA HIS A 137 15.48 14.36 3.05
C HIS A 137 16.77 13.58 2.76
N GLY A 138 16.85 12.93 1.59
CA GLY A 138 18.06 12.29 1.09
C GLY A 138 18.26 10.83 1.51
N LEU A 139 17.23 10.18 2.09
CA LEU A 139 17.28 8.76 2.35
C LEU A 139 16.95 7.99 1.07
N THR A 140 17.77 6.99 0.75
CA THR A 140 17.69 6.18 -0.45
C THR A 140 17.68 4.70 -0.07
N PHE A 141 16.82 3.93 -0.69
CA PHE A 141 16.81 2.47 -0.60
C PHE A 141 17.69 1.91 -1.71
N GLU A 142 18.79 1.32 -1.33
CA GLU A 142 19.78 0.76 -2.25
C GLU A 142 19.46 -0.70 -2.59
N ASN A 143 19.95 -1.17 -3.74
CA ASN A 143 19.74 -2.54 -4.23
C ASN A 143 18.25 -2.90 -4.33
N ALA A 144 17.40 -1.93 -4.64
CA ALA A 144 15.97 -2.12 -4.82
C ALA A 144 15.68 -2.94 -6.09
N TRP A 145 14.63 -3.74 -6.03
CA TRP A 145 14.06 -4.43 -7.20
C TRP A 145 12.72 -3.81 -7.55
N THR A 146 12.51 -3.49 -8.80
CA THR A 146 11.40 -2.66 -9.20
C THR A 146 10.61 -3.23 -10.37
N PHE A 147 9.31 -3.00 -10.40
CA PHE A 147 8.54 -3.05 -11.64
C PHE A 147 8.58 -1.67 -12.31
N ASN A 148 9.11 -1.60 -13.52
CA ASN A 148 9.26 -0.39 -14.34
C ASN A 148 10.08 0.74 -13.68
N GLY A 149 10.96 0.41 -12.71
CA GLY A 149 11.87 1.36 -12.07
C GLY A 149 11.23 2.22 -10.97
N THR A 150 10.08 1.82 -10.42
CA THR A 150 9.41 2.52 -9.31
C THR A 150 9.03 1.57 -8.18
N ILE A 151 8.93 2.10 -6.96
CA ILE A 151 8.31 1.46 -5.80
C ILE A 151 7.25 2.44 -5.25
N PRO A 152 5.98 2.04 -5.19
CA PRO A 152 5.41 0.81 -5.76
C PRO A 152 5.51 0.76 -7.29
N GLY A 153 5.33 -0.43 -7.87
CA GLY A 153 5.11 -0.61 -9.29
C GLY A 153 3.80 0.06 -9.77
N PRO A 154 3.55 0.15 -11.09
CA PRO A 154 2.43 0.91 -11.64
C PRO A 154 1.07 0.41 -11.10
N THR A 155 0.17 1.32 -10.74
CA THR A 155 -1.23 0.97 -10.48
C THR A 155 -1.91 0.60 -11.80
N MET A 156 -2.16 -0.69 -12.02
CA MET A 156 -2.88 -1.18 -13.21
C MET A 156 -4.39 -1.11 -12.97
N ARG A 157 -5.16 -0.72 -13.99
CA ARG A 157 -6.61 -0.56 -13.89
C ARG A 157 -7.34 -1.15 -15.09
N VAL A 158 -8.36 -1.96 -14.83
CA VAL A 158 -9.17 -2.67 -15.84
C VAL A 158 -10.64 -2.67 -15.42
N THR A 159 -11.52 -3.15 -16.28
CA THR A 159 -12.93 -3.35 -15.97
C THR A 159 -13.25 -4.85 -15.86
N GLU A 160 -14.16 -5.20 -14.99
CA GLU A 160 -14.61 -6.58 -14.81
C GLU A 160 -15.12 -7.16 -16.13
N GLY A 161 -14.56 -8.32 -16.50
CA GLY A 161 -14.82 -8.99 -17.76
C GLY A 161 -13.83 -8.67 -18.88
N ASP A 162 -12.92 -7.71 -18.70
CA ASP A 162 -11.81 -7.50 -19.65
C ASP A 162 -10.89 -8.72 -19.67
N ILE A 163 -10.34 -9.04 -20.84
CA ILE A 163 -9.20 -9.93 -20.94
C ILE A 163 -7.95 -9.13 -20.60
N VAL A 164 -7.25 -9.57 -19.54
CA VAL A 164 -6.00 -8.95 -19.11
C VAL A 164 -4.83 -9.76 -19.62
N LYS A 165 -3.83 -9.07 -20.17
CA LYS A 165 -2.54 -9.63 -20.54
C LYS A 165 -1.44 -8.81 -19.90
N ILE A 166 -0.65 -9.43 -19.03
CA ILE A 166 0.49 -8.78 -18.38
C ILE A 166 1.75 -9.50 -18.82
N ASN A 167 2.54 -8.85 -19.67
CA ASN A 167 3.85 -9.33 -20.08
C ASN A 167 4.89 -8.87 -19.04
N VAL A 168 5.42 -9.82 -18.29
CA VAL A 168 6.52 -9.58 -17.34
C VAL A 168 7.82 -9.92 -18.04
N ILE A 169 8.73 -8.97 -18.07
CA ILE A 169 10.06 -9.10 -18.64
C ILE A 169 11.05 -9.03 -17.50
N ASN A 170 11.79 -10.11 -17.28
CA ASN A 170 12.94 -10.08 -16.39
C ASN A 170 14.15 -9.57 -17.19
N SER A 171 14.74 -8.45 -16.77
CA SER A 171 15.85 -7.81 -17.47
C SER A 171 17.05 -8.76 -17.65
N GLU A 172 17.84 -8.59 -18.71
CA GLU A 172 19.02 -9.41 -18.97
C GLU A 172 20.11 -9.22 -17.89
N ASP A 173 20.14 -8.06 -17.28
CA ASP A 173 21.06 -7.67 -16.20
C ASP A 173 20.60 -8.07 -14.80
N SER A 174 19.41 -8.66 -14.68
CA SER A 174 18.95 -9.24 -13.42
C SER A 174 19.78 -10.47 -13.02
N SER A 175 19.89 -10.73 -11.73
CA SER A 175 20.60 -11.87 -11.17
C SER A 175 19.67 -13.00 -10.69
N HIS A 176 18.39 -12.69 -10.50
CA HIS A 176 17.41 -13.59 -9.89
C HIS A 176 16.26 -13.90 -10.84
N PRO A 177 15.62 -15.07 -10.69
CA PRO A 177 14.34 -15.34 -11.32
C PRO A 177 13.22 -14.54 -10.66
N HIS A 178 12.21 -14.18 -11.43
CA HIS A 178 11.05 -13.44 -10.94
C HIS A 178 9.74 -14.05 -11.44
N SER A 179 8.63 -13.67 -10.81
CA SER A 179 7.27 -14.04 -11.24
C SER A 179 6.30 -12.89 -10.97
N LEU A 180 5.03 -13.08 -11.29
CA LEU A 180 3.96 -12.18 -10.90
C LEU A 180 2.80 -12.98 -10.33
N HIS A 181 2.42 -12.67 -9.12
CA HIS A 181 1.24 -13.15 -8.44
C HIS A 181 0.23 -12.00 -8.26
N LEU A 182 -1.04 -12.26 -8.54
CA LEU A 182 -2.14 -11.32 -8.36
C LEU A 182 -3.18 -11.93 -7.42
N HIS A 183 -3.73 -11.13 -6.53
CA HIS A 183 -4.73 -11.58 -5.55
C HIS A 183 -6.17 -11.64 -6.10
N SER A 184 -6.36 -11.58 -7.43
CA SER A 184 -7.67 -11.74 -8.09
C SER A 184 -7.97 -13.21 -8.44
N ILE A 185 -9.16 -13.49 -9.00
CA ILE A 185 -9.50 -14.83 -9.46
C ILE A 185 -8.94 -15.06 -10.85
N HIS A 186 -8.13 -16.11 -11.01
CA HIS A 186 -7.51 -16.52 -12.27
C HIS A 186 -7.20 -18.04 -12.25
N PRO A 187 -6.90 -18.67 -13.41
CA PRO A 187 -6.44 -20.05 -13.43
C PRO A 187 -5.12 -20.23 -12.69
N SER A 188 -4.91 -21.37 -12.03
CA SER A 188 -3.66 -21.67 -11.30
C SER A 188 -2.40 -21.58 -12.16
N SER A 189 -2.51 -21.84 -13.47
CA SER A 189 -1.42 -21.65 -14.42
C SER A 189 -0.99 -20.19 -14.62
N MET A 190 -1.79 -19.23 -14.15
CA MET A 190 -1.54 -17.78 -14.20
C MET A 190 -1.25 -17.21 -12.80
N ASP A 191 -1.04 -18.08 -11.81
CA ASP A 191 -0.84 -17.70 -10.41
C ASP A 191 0.57 -17.20 -10.09
N GLY A 192 1.54 -17.46 -10.96
CA GLY A 192 2.93 -17.06 -10.73
C GLY A 192 3.70 -17.95 -9.76
N MET A 193 3.12 -19.09 -9.34
CA MET A 193 3.73 -20.05 -8.43
C MET A 193 4.43 -21.20 -9.16
N GLU A 194 3.83 -21.70 -10.22
CA GLU A 194 4.28 -22.89 -10.93
C GLU A 194 4.36 -22.68 -12.45
N GLY A 195 5.04 -23.60 -13.13
CA GLY A 195 5.19 -23.56 -14.59
C GLY A 195 6.07 -22.41 -15.10
N PRO A 196 6.00 -22.09 -16.38
CA PRO A 196 6.86 -21.06 -16.97
C PRO A 196 6.66 -19.65 -16.39
N GLY A 197 5.46 -19.33 -15.91
CA GLY A 197 5.18 -18.06 -15.22
C GLY A 197 5.64 -18.02 -13.77
N GLY A 198 5.85 -19.19 -13.13
CA GLY A 198 6.36 -19.27 -11.76
C GLY A 198 7.84 -18.95 -11.64
N GLN A 199 8.60 -19.00 -12.75
CA GLN A 199 10.04 -18.76 -12.74
C GLN A 199 10.50 -18.16 -14.09
N ILE A 200 10.49 -16.84 -14.20
CA ILE A 200 10.98 -16.10 -15.37
C ILE A 200 12.46 -15.78 -15.13
N MET A 201 13.36 -16.46 -15.85
CA MET A 201 14.80 -16.27 -15.71
C MET A 201 15.25 -14.92 -16.29
N PRO A 202 16.42 -14.40 -15.89
CA PRO A 202 17.03 -13.23 -16.50
C PRO A 202 17.04 -13.30 -18.04
N GLY A 203 16.63 -12.22 -18.70
CA GLY A 203 16.48 -12.13 -20.17
C GLY A 203 15.23 -12.81 -20.73
N GLN A 204 14.41 -13.45 -19.91
CA GLN A 204 13.16 -14.08 -20.33
C GLN A 204 11.95 -13.20 -20.05
N ASN A 205 10.82 -13.58 -20.65
CA ASN A 205 9.53 -12.97 -20.37
C ASN A 205 8.42 -14.04 -20.31
N TYR A 206 7.31 -13.67 -19.65
CA TYR A 206 6.10 -14.48 -19.63
C TYR A 206 4.87 -13.57 -19.67
N THR A 207 3.84 -13.99 -20.40
CA THR A 207 2.57 -13.24 -20.46
C THR A 207 1.47 -13.98 -19.71
N TYR A 208 1.07 -13.41 -18.58
CA TYR A 208 -0.09 -13.84 -17.82
C TYR A 208 -1.36 -13.40 -18.55
N THR A 209 -2.32 -14.31 -18.74
CA THR A 209 -3.58 -14.02 -19.44
C THR A 209 -4.76 -14.57 -18.65
N PHE A 210 -5.68 -13.69 -18.25
CA PHE A 210 -6.86 -14.07 -17.47
C PHE A 210 -8.01 -13.09 -17.74
N VAL A 211 -9.21 -13.43 -17.26
CA VAL A 211 -10.37 -12.52 -17.25
C VAL A 211 -10.39 -11.77 -15.93
N ALA A 212 -10.50 -10.44 -15.98
CA ALA A 212 -10.57 -9.60 -14.79
C ALA A 212 -11.86 -9.90 -14.00
N GLN A 213 -11.72 -10.43 -12.79
CA GLN A 213 -12.85 -10.73 -11.88
C GLN A 213 -12.39 -11.13 -10.47
N PRO A 214 -13.28 -10.93 -9.45
CA PRO A 214 -14.38 -9.97 -9.46
C PRO A 214 -13.84 -8.52 -9.42
N HIS A 215 -14.72 -7.51 -9.54
CA HIS A 215 -14.29 -6.14 -9.29
C HIS A 215 -13.75 -5.98 -7.85
N GLY A 216 -12.82 -5.05 -7.65
CA GLY A 216 -12.17 -4.82 -6.37
C GLY A 216 -10.80 -4.19 -6.48
N VAL A 217 -10.10 -4.14 -5.34
CA VAL A 217 -8.72 -3.66 -5.22
C VAL A 217 -7.83 -4.84 -4.85
N TYR A 218 -6.70 -4.97 -5.50
CA TYR A 218 -5.82 -6.12 -5.35
C TYR A 218 -4.35 -5.71 -5.30
N PRO A 219 -3.54 -6.27 -4.41
CA PRO A 219 -2.10 -6.24 -4.58
C PRO A 219 -1.68 -7.18 -5.72
N TYR A 220 -0.58 -6.85 -6.37
CA TYR A 220 0.23 -7.79 -7.13
C TYR A 220 1.67 -7.72 -6.64
N HIS A 221 2.39 -8.83 -6.68
CA HIS A 221 3.78 -8.88 -6.25
C HIS A 221 4.55 -10.05 -6.88
N CYS A 222 5.87 -10.03 -6.78
CA CYS A 222 6.67 -11.19 -7.11
C CYS A 222 6.43 -12.29 -6.06
N HIS A 223 6.36 -13.55 -6.50
CA HIS A 223 6.14 -14.71 -5.62
C HIS A 223 7.29 -15.72 -5.68
N MET A 224 8.46 -15.31 -6.18
CA MET A 224 9.65 -16.13 -6.09
C MET A 224 10.14 -16.23 -4.65
N THR A 225 10.71 -17.38 -4.31
CA THR A 225 11.28 -17.63 -2.97
C THR A 225 12.72 -17.07 -2.90
N PRO A 226 13.06 -16.33 -1.82
CA PRO A 226 12.25 -15.96 -0.64
C PRO A 226 11.26 -14.84 -0.96
N VAL A 227 9.96 -15.06 -0.67
CA VAL A 227 8.90 -14.11 -1.07
C VAL A 227 9.01 -12.78 -0.35
N ASP A 228 9.33 -12.81 0.94
CA ASP A 228 9.59 -11.65 1.79
C ASP A 228 10.70 -10.76 1.22
N GLN A 229 11.81 -11.35 0.76
CA GLN A 229 12.89 -10.61 0.10
C GLN A 229 12.37 -9.87 -1.15
N HIS A 230 11.64 -10.56 -2.02
CA HIS A 230 11.17 -9.98 -3.28
C HIS A 230 10.18 -8.83 -3.05
N ILE A 231 9.33 -8.94 -2.02
CA ILE A 231 8.40 -7.87 -1.64
C ILE A 231 9.15 -6.72 -0.96
N ASN A 232 10.00 -7.00 0.04
CA ASN A 232 10.78 -5.96 0.72
C ASN A 232 11.66 -5.16 -0.25
N LYS A 233 12.25 -5.84 -1.25
CA LYS A 233 13.05 -5.18 -2.30
C LYS A 233 12.23 -4.27 -3.22
N GLY A 234 10.88 -4.36 -3.23
CA GLY A 234 10.00 -3.43 -3.93
C GLY A 234 9.18 -3.99 -5.09
N LEU A 235 9.18 -5.31 -5.31
CA LEU A 235 8.43 -5.94 -6.40
C LEU A 235 6.95 -6.13 -6.07
N TYR A 236 6.20 -5.05 -5.94
CA TYR A 236 4.76 -5.03 -5.70
C TYR A 236 4.09 -3.80 -6.32
N GLY A 237 2.78 -3.85 -6.43
CA GLY A 237 1.95 -2.73 -6.88
C GLY A 237 0.46 -3.01 -6.69
N MET A 238 -0.38 -2.11 -7.20
CA MET A 238 -1.84 -2.17 -7.08
C MET A 238 -2.49 -2.54 -8.42
N PHE A 239 -3.52 -3.40 -8.35
CA PHE A 239 -4.36 -3.78 -9.47
C PHE A 239 -5.81 -3.51 -9.12
N ILE A 240 -6.47 -2.65 -9.89
CA ILE A 240 -7.87 -2.26 -9.69
C ILE A 240 -8.71 -2.88 -10.80
N ILE A 241 -9.76 -3.58 -10.41
CA ILE A 241 -10.81 -4.05 -11.31
C ILE A 241 -12.07 -3.23 -11.00
N ASP A 242 -12.47 -2.37 -11.92
CA ASP A 242 -13.71 -1.62 -11.81
C ASP A 242 -14.92 -2.53 -12.08
N PRO A 243 -16.07 -2.30 -11.44
CA PRO A 243 -17.29 -3.02 -11.77
C PRO A 243 -17.79 -2.67 -13.18
N LYS A 244 -18.53 -3.59 -13.80
CA LYS A 244 -19.16 -3.37 -15.12
C LYS A 244 -20.09 -2.15 -15.15
N THR A 245 -20.82 -1.94 -14.05
CA THR A 245 -21.56 -0.72 -13.83
C THR A 245 -20.63 0.26 -13.10
N PRO A 246 -20.28 1.40 -13.73
CA PRO A 246 -19.35 2.33 -13.10
C PRO A 246 -19.83 2.80 -11.73
N ARG A 247 -18.92 2.86 -10.76
CA ARG A 247 -19.21 3.49 -9.47
C ARG A 247 -19.55 4.97 -9.65
N PRO A 248 -20.31 5.58 -8.73
CA PRO A 248 -20.53 7.02 -8.71
C PRO A 248 -19.21 7.79 -8.82
N HIS A 249 -19.19 8.84 -9.61
CA HIS A 249 -17.98 9.65 -9.82
C HIS A 249 -17.52 10.27 -8.50
N LYS A 250 -16.23 10.11 -8.21
CA LYS A 250 -15.51 10.74 -7.08
C LYS A 250 -14.09 11.09 -7.54
N VAL A 251 -13.43 11.96 -6.81
CA VAL A 251 -12.00 12.21 -7.02
C VAL A 251 -11.24 11.02 -6.44
N GLU A 252 -10.47 10.35 -7.26
CA GLU A 252 -9.86 9.06 -6.93
C GLU A 252 -8.36 9.18 -6.64
N MET A 253 -7.90 8.40 -5.67
CA MET A 253 -6.51 8.32 -5.24
C MET A 253 -6.13 6.87 -4.97
N ALA A 254 -4.87 6.50 -5.25
CA ALA A 254 -4.29 5.21 -4.90
C ALA A 254 -3.27 5.39 -3.77
N MET A 255 -3.38 4.60 -2.70
CA MET A 255 -2.42 4.60 -1.59
C MET A 255 -1.96 3.17 -1.30
N MET A 256 -0.66 2.94 -1.40
CA MET A 256 -0.02 1.71 -0.96
C MET A 256 0.81 1.98 0.29
N MET A 257 0.57 1.16 1.31
CA MET A 257 1.31 1.19 2.57
C MET A 257 2.39 0.13 2.53
N ASN A 258 3.63 0.51 2.78
CA ASN A 258 4.77 -0.40 2.86
C ASN A 258 5.82 0.10 3.85
N GLY A 259 6.76 -0.78 4.19
CA GLY A 259 7.96 -0.49 4.94
C GLY A 259 9.21 -0.88 4.16
N TYR A 260 10.35 -0.45 4.66
CA TYR A 260 11.67 -0.85 4.17
C TYR A 260 12.52 -1.32 5.33
N ASP A 261 12.98 -2.55 5.24
CA ASP A 261 14.09 -3.09 6.01
C ASP A 261 15.37 -2.72 5.26
N LEU A 262 16.11 -1.76 5.78
CA LEU A 262 17.27 -1.17 5.11
C LEU A 262 18.54 -2.04 5.26
N ASP A 263 18.54 -2.98 6.16
CA ASP A 263 19.68 -3.85 6.41
C ASP A 263 19.40 -5.35 6.26
N TYR A 264 18.30 -5.69 5.58
CA TYR A 264 17.90 -7.05 5.24
C TYR A 264 19.08 -7.96 4.82
N GLU A 265 19.98 -7.45 3.97
CA GLU A 265 21.13 -8.24 3.49
C GLU A 265 22.20 -8.47 4.55
N LYS A 266 22.27 -7.64 5.59
CA LYS A 266 23.22 -7.79 6.69
C LYS A 266 22.74 -8.81 7.71
N GLU A 267 21.44 -8.91 7.89
CA GLU A 267 20.80 -9.84 8.81
C GLU A 267 20.76 -11.26 8.25
N GLY A 268 20.81 -11.39 6.93
CA GLY A 268 20.82 -12.67 6.21
C GLY A 268 19.40 -13.15 5.85
N VAL A 269 19.35 -14.17 5.01
CA VAL A 269 18.07 -14.77 4.58
C VAL A 269 17.65 -15.80 5.60
N GLY A 270 16.44 -15.66 6.15
CA GLY A 270 15.84 -16.62 7.06
C GLY A 270 15.70 -18.03 6.43
N PRO A 271 15.45 -19.07 7.23
CA PRO A 271 15.36 -20.42 6.73
C PRO A 271 14.17 -20.58 5.78
N ASN A 272 14.46 -20.71 4.50
CA ASN A 272 13.47 -20.89 3.42
C ASN A 272 12.87 -22.30 3.35
N ARG A 273 12.92 -23.08 4.43
CA ARG A 273 12.44 -24.46 4.44
C ARG A 273 11.88 -24.87 5.80
N ILE A 274 10.93 -25.75 5.76
CA ILE A 274 10.44 -26.42 6.96
C ILE A 274 11.60 -27.26 7.51
N PRO A 275 12.00 -27.12 8.81
CA PRO A 275 13.01 -27.94 9.42
C PRO A 275 12.63 -29.43 9.38
N THR A 276 13.58 -30.30 9.20
CA THR A 276 13.36 -31.73 9.23
C THR A 276 12.98 -32.21 10.64
N PRO A 277 12.28 -33.35 10.80
CA PRO A 277 11.94 -33.87 12.11
C PRO A 277 13.17 -34.17 13.00
N GLU A 278 14.33 -34.45 12.42
CA GLU A 278 15.60 -34.64 13.10
C GLU A 278 16.11 -33.31 13.68
N GLU A 279 16.10 -32.27 12.89
CA GLU A 279 16.50 -30.92 13.31
C GLU A 279 15.60 -30.40 14.44
N VAL A 280 14.29 -30.65 14.38
CA VAL A 280 13.35 -30.28 15.47
C VAL A 280 13.67 -31.05 16.76
N LYS A 281 14.15 -32.31 16.68
CA LYS A 281 14.49 -33.10 17.85
C LYS A 281 15.81 -32.71 18.52
N GLU A 282 16.73 -32.09 17.77
CA GLU A 282 18.01 -31.62 18.27
C GLU A 282 17.98 -30.23 18.92
N ASP A 283 16.77 -29.73 19.31
CA ASP A 283 16.58 -28.36 19.78
C ASP A 283 17.06 -27.32 18.75
N TYR A 284 17.00 -27.68 17.47
CA TYR A 284 17.22 -26.75 16.39
C TYR A 284 16.10 -25.70 16.40
N MET A 285 16.34 -24.61 17.10
CA MET A 285 15.60 -23.39 16.90
C MET A 285 16.17 -22.78 15.61
N PRO A 286 15.43 -22.76 14.50
CA PRO A 286 15.84 -21.93 13.38
C PRO A 286 16.11 -20.56 13.98
N GLN A 287 17.29 -20.00 13.73
CA GLN A 287 17.53 -18.60 14.03
C GLN A 287 16.55 -17.85 13.14
N THR A 288 15.40 -17.50 13.70
CA THR A 288 14.51 -16.54 13.08
C THR A 288 15.27 -15.24 13.08
N ILE A 289 15.76 -14.86 11.93
CA ILE A 289 16.23 -13.50 11.73
C ILE A 289 14.97 -12.66 11.86
N GLU A 290 14.88 -11.87 12.92
CA GLU A 290 13.82 -10.89 13.07
C GLU A 290 14.15 -9.72 12.13
N HIS A 291 13.58 -9.75 10.96
CA HIS A 291 13.56 -8.59 10.07
C HIS A 291 12.61 -7.55 10.64
N THR A 292 13.03 -6.30 10.59
CA THR A 292 12.24 -5.14 11.04
C THR A 292 12.32 -4.01 10.02
N ASN A 293 11.25 -3.23 9.90
CA ASN A 293 11.29 -2.05 9.04
C ASN A 293 11.84 -0.83 9.80
N GLU A 294 12.81 -0.13 9.24
CA GLU A 294 13.32 1.16 9.75
C GLU A 294 12.57 2.36 9.17
N VAL A 295 11.86 2.18 8.06
CA VAL A 295 11.15 3.25 7.37
C VAL A 295 9.78 2.75 6.94
N TYR A 296 8.75 3.53 7.22
CA TYR A 296 7.38 3.24 6.80
C TYR A 296 6.89 4.32 5.84
N THR A 297 6.14 3.92 4.83
CA THR A 297 5.79 4.84 3.75
C THR A 297 4.37 4.68 3.25
N VAL A 298 3.87 5.75 2.65
CA VAL A 298 2.73 5.73 1.73
C VAL A 298 3.27 6.02 0.34
N ASN A 299 2.96 5.15 -0.63
CA ASN A 299 3.41 5.27 -2.01
C ASN A 299 4.94 5.38 -2.15
N GLY A 300 5.67 4.62 -1.32
CA GLY A 300 7.11 4.42 -1.44
C GLY A 300 7.98 5.53 -0.84
N LYS A 301 7.40 6.58 -0.25
CA LYS A 301 8.17 7.68 0.36
C LYS A 301 7.70 8.03 1.75
N ALA A 302 8.65 8.08 2.69
CA ALA A 302 8.42 8.54 4.06
C ALA A 302 8.14 10.04 4.11
N PHE A 303 7.12 10.43 4.86
CA PHE A 303 6.70 11.82 5.10
C PHE A 303 6.35 12.65 3.85
N ASP A 304 6.27 12.05 2.65
CA ASP A 304 6.09 12.82 1.42
C ASP A 304 4.82 13.67 1.43
N TYR A 305 3.74 13.14 2.01
CA TYR A 305 2.47 13.87 2.14
C TYR A 305 2.41 14.81 3.35
N VAL A 306 3.46 14.88 4.17
CA VAL A 306 3.71 15.96 5.16
C VAL A 306 4.40 17.13 4.47
N ASP A 307 5.43 16.82 3.69
CA ASP A 307 6.21 17.81 2.92
C ASP A 307 5.36 18.41 1.79
N HIS A 308 4.51 17.58 1.16
CA HIS A 308 3.63 17.95 0.06
C HIS A 308 2.18 17.55 0.38
N PRO A 309 1.45 18.33 1.21
CA PRO A 309 0.09 18.02 1.61
C PRO A 309 -0.85 17.83 0.44
N ILE A 310 -1.71 16.80 0.52
CA ILE A 310 -2.69 16.48 -0.51
C ILE A 310 -3.77 17.56 -0.51
N GLN A 311 -3.93 18.28 -1.63
CA GLN A 311 -4.87 19.37 -1.77
C GLN A 311 -6.28 18.85 -2.04
N LEU A 312 -7.21 19.12 -1.13
CA LEU A 312 -8.62 18.74 -1.21
C LEU A 312 -9.53 19.97 -1.09
N GLN A 313 -10.83 19.77 -1.30
CA GLN A 313 -11.85 20.81 -1.16
C GLN A 313 -13.05 20.30 -0.35
N THR A 314 -13.68 21.19 0.42
CA THR A 314 -14.93 20.88 1.11
C THR A 314 -16.06 20.58 0.10
N GLY A 315 -16.94 19.66 0.47
CA GLY A 315 -18.11 19.31 -0.34
C GLY A 315 -17.83 18.36 -1.51
N VAL A 316 -16.56 18.08 -1.82
CA VAL A 316 -16.16 17.13 -2.88
C VAL A 316 -16.12 15.70 -2.33
N ASP A 317 -16.62 14.75 -3.10
CA ASP A 317 -16.55 13.32 -2.77
C ASP A 317 -15.23 12.73 -3.23
N TYR A 318 -14.54 12.03 -2.33
CA TYR A 318 -13.24 11.39 -2.55
C TYR A 318 -13.32 9.89 -2.39
N ARG A 319 -12.46 9.18 -3.13
CA ARG A 319 -12.26 7.73 -3.03
C ARG A 319 -10.77 7.43 -2.98
N ILE A 320 -10.35 6.65 -1.99
CA ILE A 320 -9.00 6.11 -1.90
C ILE A 320 -9.07 4.60 -2.09
N TYR A 321 -8.29 4.09 -3.06
CA TYR A 321 -7.95 2.68 -3.18
C TYR A 321 -6.76 2.43 -2.27
N LEU A 322 -6.92 1.60 -1.24
CA LEU A 322 -5.95 1.37 -0.19
C LEU A 322 -5.47 -0.07 -0.21
N VAL A 323 -4.15 -0.29 -0.19
CA VAL A 323 -3.51 -1.61 -0.13
C VAL A 323 -2.38 -1.57 0.90
N ASN A 324 -2.31 -2.58 1.77
CA ASN A 324 -1.21 -2.80 2.69
C ASN A 324 -0.35 -3.98 2.21
N VAL A 325 0.92 -3.73 1.91
CA VAL A 325 1.92 -4.75 1.53
C VAL A 325 3.12 -4.73 2.47
N LEU A 326 2.89 -4.29 3.71
CA LEU A 326 3.92 -4.22 4.73
C LEU A 326 4.42 -5.62 5.07
N GLU A 327 5.70 -5.89 4.80
CA GLU A 327 6.40 -7.09 5.26
C GLU A 327 6.89 -6.88 6.69
N PHE A 328 7.16 -7.98 7.40
CA PHE A 328 7.73 -8.07 8.75
C PHE A 328 6.81 -7.60 9.89
N ASP A 329 5.83 -6.77 9.62
CA ASP A 329 4.84 -6.32 10.59
C ASP A 329 3.46 -6.92 10.27
N PRO A 330 2.83 -7.65 11.21
CA PRO A 330 1.60 -8.41 10.93
C PRO A 330 0.38 -7.53 10.68
N VAL A 331 0.40 -6.27 11.13
CA VAL A 331 -0.72 -5.34 11.00
C VAL A 331 -0.24 -3.91 10.80
N ASN A 332 -1.01 -3.17 10.03
CA ASN A 332 -0.91 -1.73 9.89
C ASN A 332 -2.29 -1.10 10.08
N SER A 333 -2.39 0.20 10.05
CA SER A 333 -3.68 0.90 10.12
C SER A 333 -3.63 2.19 9.31
N PHE A 334 -4.80 2.64 8.90
CA PHE A 334 -5.02 3.98 8.39
C PHE A 334 -6.01 4.70 9.30
N HIS A 335 -5.62 5.83 9.86
CA HIS A 335 -6.49 6.71 10.64
C HIS A 335 -6.57 8.09 10.00
N MET A 336 -7.76 8.69 10.02
CA MET A 336 -8.04 10.02 9.49
C MET A 336 -8.53 10.93 10.60
N HIS A 337 -7.86 12.06 10.81
CA HIS A 337 -8.28 13.05 11.81
C HIS A 337 -9.49 13.85 11.33
N GLY A 338 -10.37 14.19 12.27
CA GLY A 338 -11.45 15.15 12.11
C GLY A 338 -12.52 14.77 11.07
N ASN A 339 -12.51 13.54 10.58
CA ASN A 339 -13.45 13.03 9.60
C ASN A 339 -13.65 11.53 9.75
N MET A 340 -14.64 11.01 9.04
CA MET A 340 -14.91 9.57 8.93
C MET A 340 -15.03 9.18 7.45
N PHE A 341 -14.83 7.92 7.16
CA PHE A 341 -14.97 7.35 5.83
C PHE A 341 -15.84 6.09 5.84
N ASN A 342 -16.53 5.83 4.74
CA ASN A 342 -17.10 4.52 4.48
C ASN A 342 -15.99 3.62 3.93
N TYR A 343 -15.73 2.49 4.59
CA TYR A 343 -14.74 1.51 4.17
C TYR A 343 -15.41 0.28 3.58
N TYR A 344 -15.00 -0.10 2.38
CA TYR A 344 -15.45 -1.27 1.65
C TYR A 344 -14.31 -2.29 1.63
N PRO A 345 -14.34 -3.36 2.45
CA PRO A 345 -13.29 -4.38 2.49
C PRO A 345 -13.06 -5.00 1.12
N SER A 346 -11.81 -5.13 0.69
CA SER A 346 -11.39 -5.59 -0.64
C SER A 346 -11.97 -4.82 -1.84
N GLY A 347 -12.98 -3.97 -1.64
CA GLY A 347 -13.70 -3.26 -2.71
C GLY A 347 -14.51 -4.17 -3.63
N THR A 348 -14.76 -5.44 -3.24
CA THR A 348 -15.51 -6.43 -4.02
C THR A 348 -17.03 -6.35 -3.81
N SER A 349 -17.48 -5.55 -2.85
CA SER A 349 -18.88 -5.22 -2.64
C SER A 349 -19.07 -3.71 -2.73
N GLU A 350 -20.19 -3.27 -3.29
CA GLU A 350 -20.58 -1.85 -3.35
C GLU A 350 -21.56 -1.49 -2.24
N ASP A 351 -22.19 -2.49 -1.62
CA ASP A 351 -23.25 -2.33 -0.61
C ASP A 351 -22.74 -2.57 0.82
N GLU A 352 -21.69 -3.36 0.98
CA GLU A 352 -21.15 -3.73 2.29
C GLU A 352 -20.02 -2.78 2.69
N SER A 353 -20.38 -1.73 3.43
CA SER A 353 -19.42 -0.80 4.01
C SER A 353 -19.72 -0.53 5.47
N TYR A 354 -18.72 -0.02 6.19
CA TYR A 354 -18.91 0.49 7.55
C TYR A 354 -18.25 1.85 7.70
N LEU A 355 -18.92 2.72 8.46
CA LEU A 355 -18.42 4.06 8.75
C LEU A 355 -17.41 4.00 9.89
N ASN A 356 -16.21 4.50 9.66
CA ASN A 356 -15.14 4.52 10.66
C ASN A 356 -14.17 5.67 10.40
N ASP A 357 -13.32 5.99 11.36
CA ASP A 357 -12.20 6.92 11.26
C ASP A 357 -10.84 6.19 11.22
N ILE A 358 -10.85 4.88 11.47
CA ILE A 358 -9.69 4.01 11.45
C ILE A 358 -10.02 2.67 10.80
N VAL A 359 -9.10 2.12 10.04
CA VAL A 359 -9.13 0.74 9.56
C VAL A 359 -7.81 0.05 9.87
N THR A 360 -7.90 -1.16 10.41
CA THR A 360 -6.75 -2.04 10.63
C THR A 360 -6.65 -3.00 9.47
N LEU A 361 -5.46 -3.14 8.90
CA LEU A 361 -5.16 -3.94 7.72
C LEU A 361 -4.03 -4.91 8.05
N GLY A 362 -4.28 -6.19 7.87
CA GLY A 362 -3.24 -7.22 7.83
C GLY A 362 -2.38 -7.09 6.58
N GLN A 363 -1.31 -7.86 6.52
CA GLN A 363 -0.46 -7.96 5.34
C GLN A 363 -1.27 -8.49 4.14
N GLY A 364 -1.20 -7.81 3.00
CA GLY A 364 -1.99 -8.12 1.80
C GLY A 364 -3.45 -7.64 1.85
N ASP A 365 -3.91 -7.05 2.96
CA ASP A 365 -5.25 -6.48 3.05
C ASP A 365 -5.40 -5.20 2.24
N ARG A 366 -6.63 -4.92 1.84
CA ARG A 366 -6.97 -3.83 0.93
C ARG A 366 -8.44 -3.45 1.02
N GLY A 367 -8.76 -2.27 0.50
CA GLY A 367 -10.13 -1.83 0.39
C GLY A 367 -10.30 -0.47 -0.28
N ILE A 368 -11.52 0.01 -0.25
CA ILE A 368 -11.88 1.34 -0.76
C ILE A 368 -12.37 2.17 0.41
N MET A 369 -11.87 3.39 0.52
CA MET A 369 -12.34 4.40 1.47
C MET A 369 -13.04 5.51 0.71
N GLU A 370 -14.25 5.88 1.14
CA GLU A 370 -15.01 6.99 0.56
C GLU A 370 -15.39 8.01 1.62
N PHE A 371 -15.09 9.28 1.36
CA PHE A 371 -15.29 10.35 2.33
C PHE A 371 -15.52 11.71 1.65
N LYS A 372 -15.95 12.68 2.48
CA LYS A 372 -16.14 14.07 2.11
C LYS A 372 -15.82 14.94 3.31
N PHE A 373 -15.03 15.99 3.13
CA PHE A 373 -14.80 16.97 4.19
C PHE A 373 -15.90 18.04 4.19
N GLY A 374 -16.46 18.28 5.39
CA GLY A 374 -17.45 19.37 5.60
C GLY A 374 -16.82 20.72 5.98
N PHE A 375 -15.58 20.70 6.47
CA PHE A 375 -14.87 21.88 6.96
C PHE A 375 -13.49 21.99 6.31
N ASP A 376 -13.06 23.21 6.01
CA ASP A 376 -11.70 23.49 5.58
C ASP A 376 -10.71 23.40 6.75
N GLY A 377 -9.46 23.13 6.44
CA GLY A 377 -8.40 22.96 7.42
C GLY A 377 -7.36 21.94 7.01
N ARG A 378 -6.40 21.70 7.91
CA ARG A 378 -5.37 20.68 7.71
C ARG A 378 -5.68 19.48 8.60
N TYR A 379 -5.81 18.31 7.99
CA TYR A 379 -6.19 17.07 8.67
C TYR A 379 -5.09 16.03 8.46
N MET A 380 -4.56 15.52 9.56
CA MET A 380 -3.57 14.45 9.52
C MET A 380 -4.25 13.12 9.13
N PHE A 381 -3.54 12.31 8.39
CA PHE A 381 -3.78 10.87 8.30
C PHE A 381 -2.48 10.14 8.62
N HIS A 382 -2.56 9.01 9.31
CA HIS A 382 -1.37 8.28 9.73
C HIS A 382 -1.70 6.82 10.13
N SER A 383 -0.67 6.00 10.28
CA SER A 383 -0.79 4.76 11.00
C SER A 383 -1.09 5.02 12.48
N HIS A 384 -2.06 4.31 13.06
CA HIS A 384 -2.32 4.39 14.50
C HIS A 384 -1.39 3.47 15.32
N VAL A 385 -0.51 2.71 14.67
CA VAL A 385 0.72 2.19 15.25
C VAL A 385 1.71 3.36 15.24
N ASN A 386 1.86 4.04 16.39
CA ASN A 386 2.57 5.31 16.47
C ASN A 386 4.02 5.23 15.97
N GLU A 387 4.70 4.12 16.22
CA GLU A 387 6.04 3.88 15.71
C GLU A 387 6.10 4.04 14.17
N PHE A 388 5.14 3.46 13.43
CA PHE A 388 5.11 3.57 11.98
C PHE A 388 4.88 5.00 11.51
N SER A 389 4.04 5.76 12.23
CA SER A 389 3.83 7.17 11.92
C SER A 389 5.07 8.03 12.19
N GLU A 390 5.80 7.75 13.26
CA GLU A 390 7.05 8.44 13.62
C GLU A 390 8.20 8.10 12.66
N LEU A 391 8.14 6.95 12.01
CA LEU A 391 9.13 6.47 11.04
C LEU A 391 8.71 6.72 9.57
N GLY A 392 7.64 7.50 9.33
CA GLY A 392 7.35 8.02 7.97
C GLY A 392 5.93 7.81 7.46
N TRP A 393 5.12 6.94 8.08
CA TRP A 393 3.78 6.64 7.60
C TRP A 393 2.76 7.68 8.10
N MET A 394 2.83 8.87 7.59
CA MET A 394 1.86 9.94 7.84
C MET A 394 1.77 10.91 6.66
N GLY A 395 0.68 11.68 6.64
CA GLY A 395 0.47 12.75 5.68
C GLY A 395 -0.59 13.73 6.14
N VAL A 396 -0.85 14.72 5.31
CA VAL A 396 -1.80 15.80 5.59
C VAL A 396 -2.73 16.00 4.39
N PHE A 397 -4.02 16.01 4.63
CA PHE A 397 -5.02 16.57 3.74
C PHE A 397 -5.15 18.07 4.02
N ASP A 398 -4.77 18.91 3.06
CA ASP A 398 -4.93 20.37 3.12
C ASP A 398 -6.23 20.73 2.40
N VAL A 399 -7.32 20.82 3.17
CA VAL A 399 -8.68 21.01 2.66
C VAL A 399 -8.96 22.50 2.54
N LYS A 400 -9.23 22.96 1.33
CA LYS A 400 -9.63 24.33 1.05
C LYS A 400 -11.16 24.44 0.98
N LYS A 401 -11.68 25.61 1.28
CA LYS A 401 -13.10 25.88 1.10
C LYS A 401 -13.47 25.73 -0.38
N GLY A 402 -14.42 24.86 -0.67
CA GLY A 402 -15.02 24.74 -2.01
C GLY A 402 -15.72 26.04 -2.39
N GLY A 403 -15.67 26.39 -3.66
CA GLY A 403 -16.29 27.62 -4.19
C GLY A 403 -17.81 27.58 -4.16
#